data_2115b15b488a1ccccabb3a504de5ec21
#
_entry.id   2115b15b488a1ccccabb3a504de5ec21
#
_cell.length_a   1.000
_cell.length_b   1.000
_cell.length_c   1.000
_cell.angle_alpha   90.00
_cell.angle_beta   90.00
_cell.angle_gamma   90.00
#
_symmetry.space_group_name_H-M   'P 1'
#
loop_
_entity.id
_entity.type
_entity.pdbx_description
1 polymer ?
#
loop_
_entity_poly.entity_id
_entity_poly.type
_entity_poly.pdbx_seq_one_letter_code
_entity_poly.pdbx_strand_id
1 'polypeptide(L)'
;VAFAVTAAALSLAPAGSASAHDFLIGSSPAANSVQATPLSEVTLTFNDIVLNIGGSSSIVQVTDASGAHFETGCATTLDRTVSVPTALGRPGTYTVTYQVVSADGHTVSSTFTFDYQPPPGTTAAAGFAASRCGHAG
;
A
#
# COMPACT_ATOMS: atom_id res chain seq x y z
N VAL A 1 -60.30 -26.68 17.83
CA VAL A 1 -59.24 -25.95 18.45
C VAL A 1 -58.03 -25.99 17.49
N ALA A 2 -57.80 -24.87 16.78
CA ALA A 2 -56.68 -24.77 15.85
C ALA A 2 -55.44 -24.30 16.64
N PHE A 3 -54.40 -25.12 16.71
CA PHE A 3 -53.10 -24.72 17.20
C PHE A 3 -52.33 -24.07 16.02
N ALA A 4 -52.17 -22.75 16.07
CA ALA A 4 -51.29 -22.07 15.17
C ALA A 4 -49.87 -22.27 15.67
N VAL A 5 -49.10 -23.11 14.99
CA VAL A 5 -47.64 -23.22 15.19
C VAL A 5 -47.01 -22.07 14.46
N THR A 6 -46.65 -21.03 15.20
CA THR A 6 -45.84 -19.95 14.65
C THR A 6 -44.41 -20.47 14.56
N ALA A 7 -43.98 -20.90 13.38
CA ALA A 7 -42.57 -21.18 13.11
C ALA A 7 -41.83 -19.86 13.13
N ALA A 8 -41.10 -19.58 14.19
CA ALA A 8 -40.12 -18.49 14.21
C ALA A 8 -39.02 -18.86 13.23
N ALA A 9 -39.04 -18.26 12.05
CA ALA A 9 -37.92 -18.35 11.12
C ALA A 9 -36.77 -17.57 11.74
N LEU A 10 -35.82 -18.28 12.34
CA LEU A 10 -34.52 -17.70 12.64
C LEU A 10 -33.83 -17.42 11.30
N SER A 11 -33.93 -16.19 10.82
CA SER A 11 -33.08 -15.76 9.71
C SER A 11 -31.68 -15.64 10.23
N LEU A 12 -30.86 -16.64 9.96
CA LEU A 12 -29.40 -16.52 10.05
C LEU A 12 -28.98 -15.55 8.96
N ALA A 13 -28.88 -14.26 9.32
CA ALA A 13 -28.14 -13.33 8.48
C ALA A 13 -26.69 -13.86 8.36
N PRO A 14 -26.15 -14.00 7.14
CA PRO A 14 -24.73 -14.34 7.02
C PRO A 14 -23.95 -13.30 7.80
N ALA A 15 -23.25 -13.73 8.84
CA ALA A 15 -22.28 -12.89 9.52
C ALA A 15 -21.22 -12.55 8.47
N GLY A 16 -21.24 -11.30 7.95
CA GLY A 16 -20.15 -10.79 7.15
C GLY A 16 -18.87 -11.03 7.94
N SER A 17 -17.87 -11.70 7.33
CA SER A 17 -16.59 -11.90 7.97
C SER A 17 -16.04 -10.52 8.34
N ALA A 18 -15.99 -10.20 9.63
CA ALA A 18 -15.27 -9.04 10.11
C ALA A 18 -13.82 -9.27 9.76
N SER A 19 -13.27 -8.49 8.80
CA SER A 19 -11.87 -8.56 8.47
C SER A 19 -11.09 -7.96 9.63
N ALA A 20 -10.28 -8.78 10.32
CA ALA A 20 -9.34 -8.32 11.33
C ALA A 20 -8.02 -7.85 10.70
N HIS A 21 -7.86 -7.98 9.38
CA HIS A 21 -6.70 -7.53 8.64
C HIS A 21 -6.78 -6.04 8.34
N ASP A 22 -5.63 -5.37 8.39
CA ASP A 22 -5.52 -4.00 7.91
C ASP A 22 -5.80 -3.95 6.41
N PHE A 23 -6.42 -2.86 5.98
CA PHE A 23 -6.58 -2.55 4.56
C PHE A 23 -6.26 -1.07 4.31
N LEU A 24 -5.82 -0.79 3.10
CA LEU A 24 -5.46 0.56 2.68
C LEU A 24 -6.71 1.43 2.57
N ILE A 25 -6.74 2.55 3.30
CA ILE A 25 -7.83 3.52 3.22
C ILE A 25 -7.44 4.77 2.43
N GLY A 26 -6.16 4.97 2.17
CA GLY A 26 -5.69 6.09 1.38
C GLY A 26 -4.20 5.97 1.09
N SER A 27 -3.77 6.70 0.09
CA SER A 27 -2.34 6.79 -0.24
C SER A 27 -2.04 8.12 -0.90
N SER A 28 -0.77 8.52 -0.87
CA SER A 28 -0.24 9.64 -1.62
C SER A 28 1.01 9.17 -2.38
N PRO A 29 0.99 9.13 -3.72
CA PRO A 29 -0.14 9.37 -4.62
C PRO A 29 -1.31 8.39 -4.42
N ALA A 30 -2.53 8.86 -4.73
CA ALA A 30 -3.69 7.98 -4.69
C ALA A 30 -3.65 6.97 -5.84
N ALA A 31 -4.28 5.82 -5.64
CA ALA A 31 -4.42 4.82 -6.69
C ALA A 31 -5.13 5.40 -7.91
N ASN A 32 -4.63 5.11 -9.10
CA ASN A 32 -5.15 5.58 -10.40
C ASN A 32 -5.16 7.11 -10.57
N SER A 33 -4.37 7.83 -9.78
CA SER A 33 -4.24 9.28 -9.89
C SER A 33 -3.10 9.69 -10.81
N VAL A 34 -3.07 10.97 -11.16
CA VAL A 34 -1.95 11.61 -11.85
C VAL A 34 -1.13 12.41 -10.84
N GLN A 35 0.16 12.10 -10.76
CA GLN A 35 1.13 12.83 -9.95
C GLN A 35 1.86 13.82 -10.87
N ALA A 36 1.50 15.10 -10.78
CA ALA A 36 1.99 16.13 -11.68
C ALA A 36 3.22 16.89 -11.18
N THR A 37 3.72 16.57 -10.00
CA THR A 37 4.89 17.19 -9.38
C THR A 37 5.89 16.13 -8.96
N PRO A 38 7.20 16.49 -8.81
CA PRO A 38 8.19 15.58 -8.26
C PRO A 38 7.74 14.98 -6.94
N LEU A 39 8.08 13.73 -6.69
CA LEU A 39 7.63 12.97 -5.55
C LEU A 39 8.83 12.52 -4.72
N SER A 40 8.87 12.92 -3.44
CA SER A 40 9.95 12.56 -2.52
C SER A 40 9.63 11.37 -1.63
N GLU A 41 8.35 11.00 -1.51
CA GLU A 41 7.92 9.81 -0.76
C GLU A 41 6.56 9.31 -1.24
N VAL A 42 6.33 8.03 -1.05
CA VAL A 42 5.01 7.41 -1.14
C VAL A 42 4.53 7.11 0.27
N THR A 43 3.31 7.50 0.59
CA THR A 43 2.70 7.30 1.90
C THR A 43 1.45 6.44 1.78
N LEU A 44 1.35 5.44 2.62
CA LEU A 44 0.22 4.51 2.70
C LEU A 44 -0.45 4.68 4.06
N THR A 45 -1.77 4.81 4.08
CA THR A 45 -2.54 4.91 5.32
C THR A 45 -3.52 3.75 5.41
N PHE A 46 -3.50 3.05 6.54
CA PHE A 46 -4.31 1.86 6.78
C PHE A 46 -5.44 2.16 7.78
N ASN A 47 -6.44 1.29 7.82
CA ASN A 47 -7.60 1.43 8.71
C ASN A 47 -7.26 1.19 10.19
N ASP A 48 -6.15 0.53 10.48
CA ASP A 48 -5.70 0.20 11.83
C ASP A 48 -4.17 0.25 11.90
N ILE A 49 -3.62 0.06 13.10
CA ILE A 49 -2.19 0.09 13.34
C ILE A 49 -1.48 -1.00 12.53
N VAL A 50 -0.42 -0.59 11.85
CA VAL A 50 0.52 -1.50 11.19
C VAL A 50 1.61 -1.87 12.20
N LEU A 51 1.84 -3.16 12.39
CA LEU A 51 2.84 -3.61 13.35
C LEU A 51 4.26 -3.33 12.84
N ASN A 52 5.07 -2.78 13.73
CA ASN A 52 6.50 -2.59 13.50
C ASN A 52 7.24 -3.55 14.44
N ILE A 53 7.52 -4.75 13.95
CA ILE A 53 8.11 -5.84 14.75
C ILE A 53 9.61 -5.97 14.56
N GLY A 54 10.27 -4.86 14.28
CA GLY A 54 11.70 -4.78 14.07
C GLY A 54 12.12 -5.07 12.63
N GLY A 55 13.29 -4.60 12.24
CA GLY A 55 13.79 -4.73 10.88
C GLY A 55 12.85 -4.11 9.84
N SER A 56 12.72 -4.74 8.69
CA SER A 56 11.86 -4.31 7.60
C SER A 56 10.55 -5.09 7.58
N SER A 57 9.74 -4.95 8.64
CA SER A 57 8.43 -5.61 8.72
C SER A 57 7.42 -5.04 7.72
N SER A 58 7.56 -3.76 7.34
CA SER A 58 6.84 -3.15 6.24
C SER A 58 7.76 -3.04 5.03
N ILE A 59 7.28 -3.47 3.87
CA ILE A 59 8.00 -3.41 2.60
C ILE A 59 7.15 -2.61 1.62
N VAL A 60 7.73 -1.59 1.00
CA VAL A 60 7.10 -0.83 -0.08
C VAL A 60 8.09 -0.72 -1.22
N GLN A 61 7.66 -1.12 -2.40
CA GLN A 61 8.42 -1.01 -3.64
C GLN A 61 7.68 -0.12 -4.61
N VAL A 62 8.43 0.72 -5.31
CA VAL A 62 7.91 1.61 -6.34
C VAL A 62 8.66 1.31 -7.64
N THR A 63 7.97 0.74 -8.60
CA THR A 63 8.58 0.28 -9.84
C THR A 63 7.95 0.95 -11.05
N ASP A 64 8.72 1.16 -12.12
CA ASP A 64 8.19 1.61 -13.40
C ASP A 64 7.79 0.44 -14.31
N ALA A 65 7.37 0.73 -15.54
CA ALA A 65 6.94 -0.29 -16.50
C ALA A 65 8.06 -1.25 -16.91
N SER A 66 9.33 -0.87 -16.75
CA SER A 66 10.47 -1.74 -17.02
C SER A 66 10.84 -2.65 -15.85
N GLY A 67 10.24 -2.44 -14.68
CA GLY A 67 10.58 -3.15 -13.46
C GLY A 67 11.74 -2.55 -12.67
N ALA A 68 12.24 -1.38 -13.08
CA ALA A 68 13.24 -0.67 -12.29
C ALA A 68 12.63 -0.10 -11.01
N HIS A 69 13.41 -0.07 -9.93
CA HIS A 69 13.00 0.38 -8.60
C HIS A 69 13.35 1.84 -8.39
N PHE A 70 12.43 2.59 -7.79
CA PHE A 70 12.57 4.02 -7.53
C PHE A 70 12.38 4.40 -6.06
N GLU A 71 12.10 3.45 -5.17
CA GLU A 71 12.28 3.65 -3.75
C GLU A 71 13.77 3.76 -3.44
N THR A 72 14.15 4.73 -2.59
CA THR A 72 15.56 5.03 -2.29
C THR A 72 16.02 4.49 -0.95
N GLY A 73 15.15 3.81 -0.22
CA GLY A 73 15.45 3.22 1.08
C GLY A 73 14.33 2.31 1.56
N CYS A 74 14.40 1.95 2.82
CA CYS A 74 13.38 1.12 3.47
C CYS A 74 12.16 1.94 3.86
N ALA A 75 11.01 1.28 3.94
CA ALA A 75 9.80 1.87 4.45
C ALA A 75 9.91 2.11 5.96
N THR A 76 9.27 3.18 6.42
CA THR A 76 9.14 3.54 7.84
C THR A 76 7.68 3.38 8.24
N THR A 77 7.43 2.70 9.35
CA THR A 77 6.09 2.50 9.89
C THR A 77 5.89 3.37 11.13
N LEU A 78 4.79 4.13 11.14
CA LEU A 78 4.36 4.94 12.28
C LEU A 78 2.84 4.83 12.42
N ASP A 79 2.38 4.14 13.47
CA ASP A 79 0.96 3.91 13.71
C ASP A 79 0.26 3.26 12.50
N ARG A 80 -0.62 3.98 11.83
CA ARG A 80 -1.39 3.52 10.66
C ARG A 80 -0.73 3.86 9.33
N THR A 81 0.41 4.51 9.36
CA THR A 81 1.07 5.08 8.19
C THR A 81 2.37 4.36 7.89
N VAL A 82 2.57 4.02 6.64
CA VAL A 82 3.82 3.46 6.12
C VAL A 82 4.30 4.38 5.00
N SER A 83 5.54 4.83 5.07
CA SER A 83 6.13 5.75 4.10
C SER A 83 7.43 5.18 3.55
N VAL A 84 7.70 5.42 2.28
CA VAL A 84 8.96 5.06 1.65
C VAL A 84 9.52 6.25 0.88
N PRO A 85 10.82 6.57 1.03
CA PRO A 85 11.45 7.62 0.24
C PRO A 85 11.57 7.20 -1.22
N THR A 86 11.33 8.15 -2.13
CA THR A 86 11.38 7.91 -3.58
C THR A 86 12.13 9.00 -4.31
N ALA A 87 12.68 8.65 -5.47
CA ALA A 87 13.12 9.60 -6.49
C ALA A 87 12.74 9.00 -7.84
N LEU A 88 11.69 9.54 -8.45
CA LEU A 88 11.11 8.97 -9.65
C LEU A 88 11.94 9.29 -10.90
N GLY A 89 11.79 8.45 -11.90
CA GLY A 89 12.47 8.54 -13.17
C GLY A 89 11.65 9.28 -14.22
N ARG A 90 11.47 8.64 -15.35
CA ARG A 90 10.74 9.20 -16.49
C ARG A 90 9.23 9.26 -16.22
N PRO A 91 8.50 10.15 -16.90
CA PRO A 91 7.04 10.11 -16.91
C PRO A 91 6.52 8.74 -17.32
N GLY A 92 5.41 8.33 -16.74
CA GLY A 92 4.74 7.07 -17.06
C GLY A 92 4.08 6.43 -15.86
N THR A 93 3.65 5.20 -16.04
CA THR A 93 2.96 4.44 -14.98
C THR A 93 3.96 3.83 -14.00
N TYR A 94 3.72 4.09 -12.71
CA TYR A 94 4.45 3.48 -11.61
C TYR A 94 3.54 2.56 -10.82
N THR A 95 4.09 1.45 -10.36
CA THR A 95 3.41 0.47 -9.53
C THR A 95 3.96 0.54 -8.11
N VAL A 96 3.06 0.70 -7.14
CA VAL A 96 3.38 0.59 -5.72
C VAL A 96 2.97 -0.79 -5.24
N THR A 97 3.92 -1.56 -4.77
CA THR A 97 3.68 -2.89 -4.19
C THR A 97 4.04 -2.84 -2.72
N TYR A 98 3.15 -3.28 -1.85
CA TYR A 98 3.40 -3.25 -0.43
C TYR A 98 3.07 -4.57 0.26
N GLN A 99 3.80 -4.81 1.34
CA GLN A 99 3.55 -5.88 2.29
C GLN A 99 3.71 -5.32 3.69
N VAL A 100 2.70 -5.48 4.51
CA VAL A 100 2.70 -5.01 5.89
C VAL A 100 2.20 -6.12 6.81
N VAL A 101 2.51 -5.99 8.11
CA VAL A 101 1.96 -6.87 9.13
C VAL A 101 0.80 -6.13 9.80
N SER A 102 -0.40 -6.67 9.66
CA SER A 102 -1.61 -6.06 10.21
C SER A 102 -1.65 -6.14 11.74
N ALA A 103 -2.58 -5.39 12.34
CA ALA A 103 -2.74 -5.33 13.79
C ALA A 103 -3.02 -6.69 14.42
N ASP A 104 -3.62 -7.62 13.68
CA ASP A 104 -3.86 -9.01 14.11
C ASP A 104 -2.66 -9.96 13.90
N GLY A 105 -1.54 -9.46 13.40
CA GLY A 105 -0.32 -10.22 13.17
C GLY A 105 -0.22 -10.91 11.82
N HIS A 106 -1.23 -10.81 10.97
CA HIS A 106 -1.19 -11.41 9.62
C HIS A 106 -0.51 -10.49 8.61
N THR A 107 0.20 -11.07 7.67
CA THR A 107 0.80 -10.35 6.55
C THR A 107 -0.26 -10.03 5.50
N VAL A 108 -0.28 -8.76 5.06
CA VAL A 108 -1.16 -8.26 4.02
C VAL A 108 -0.31 -7.68 2.90
N SER A 109 -0.62 -8.06 1.66
CA SER A 109 0.09 -7.57 0.47
C SER A 109 -0.90 -7.10 -0.58
N SER A 110 -0.58 -6.03 -1.28
CA SER A 110 -1.35 -5.56 -2.43
C SER A 110 -0.52 -4.63 -3.30
N THR A 111 -1.14 -4.15 -4.36
CA THR A 111 -0.50 -3.28 -5.34
C THR A 111 -1.50 -2.28 -5.90
N PHE A 112 -1.03 -1.10 -6.29
CA PHE A 112 -1.78 -0.13 -7.06
C PHE A 112 -0.85 0.64 -7.98
N THR A 113 -1.41 1.39 -8.92
CA THR A 113 -0.64 2.19 -9.88
C THR A 113 -1.05 3.66 -9.81
N PHE A 114 -0.13 4.53 -10.22
CA PHE A 114 -0.39 5.94 -10.49
C PHE A 114 0.38 6.36 -11.74
N ASP A 115 -0.03 7.46 -12.34
CA ASP A 115 0.62 8.02 -13.52
C ASP A 115 1.45 9.24 -13.14
N TYR A 116 2.74 9.20 -13.44
CA TYR A 116 3.68 10.28 -13.13
C TYR A 116 3.87 11.17 -14.34
N GLN A 117 3.47 12.42 -14.22
CA GLN A 117 3.56 13.43 -15.29
C GLN A 117 4.10 14.75 -14.73
N PRO A 118 5.39 14.82 -14.43
CA PRO A 118 6.01 16.03 -13.90
C PRO A 118 6.15 17.10 -15.01
N PRO A 119 6.45 18.37 -14.62
CA PRO A 119 6.75 19.39 -15.58
C PRO A 119 7.93 19.02 -16.49
N PRO A 120 7.93 19.51 -17.75
CA PRO A 120 9.08 19.32 -18.64
C PRO A 120 10.38 19.82 -18.00
N GLY A 121 11.46 19.09 -18.19
CA GLY A 121 12.78 19.44 -17.61
C GLY A 121 13.00 18.96 -16.18
N THR A 122 12.03 18.27 -15.58
CA THR A 122 12.23 17.63 -14.28
C THR A 122 13.33 16.55 -14.38
N THR A 123 14.28 16.56 -13.44
CA THR A 123 15.34 15.55 -13.41
C THR A 123 14.76 14.17 -13.17
N ALA A 124 15.10 13.23 -14.06
CA ALA A 124 14.71 11.83 -13.92
C ALA A 124 15.82 11.05 -13.21
N ALA A 125 15.46 10.37 -12.12
CA ALA A 125 16.37 9.42 -11.49
C ALA A 125 16.59 8.20 -12.40
N ALA A 126 17.76 7.57 -12.28
CA ALA A 126 18.07 6.39 -13.09
C ALA A 126 17.34 5.14 -12.62
N GLY A 127 16.94 5.10 -11.35
CA GLY A 127 16.38 3.91 -10.73
C GLY A 127 17.42 2.84 -10.44
N PHE A 128 16.97 1.73 -9.91
CA PHE A 128 17.81 0.61 -9.50
C PHE A 128 17.26 -0.70 -10.02
N ALA A 129 18.12 -1.68 -10.26
CA ALA A 129 17.70 -2.99 -10.73
C ALA A 129 16.98 -3.81 -9.65
N ALA A 130 17.19 -3.48 -8.39
CA ALA A 130 16.58 -4.17 -7.25
C ALA A 130 16.17 -3.17 -6.16
N SER A 131 15.34 -3.62 -5.22
CA SER A 131 14.94 -2.81 -4.07
C SER A 131 16.16 -2.32 -3.30
N ARG A 132 16.12 -1.05 -2.88
CA ARG A 132 17.21 -0.41 -2.11
C ARG A 132 17.12 -0.70 -0.61
N CYS A 133 16.02 -1.24 -0.14
CA CYS A 133 15.91 -1.60 1.27
C CYS A 133 16.81 -2.80 1.58
N GLY A 134 17.68 -2.65 2.58
CA GLY A 134 18.61 -3.70 2.99
C GLY A 134 19.88 -3.79 2.14
N HIS A 135 20.02 -2.98 1.09
CA HIS A 135 21.26 -2.87 0.33
C HIS A 135 22.00 -1.62 0.78
N ALA A 136 23.10 -1.82 1.49
CA ALA A 136 24.09 -0.77 1.72
C ALA A 136 24.61 -0.32 0.36
N GLY A 137 24.40 0.96 0.05
CA GLY A 137 24.62 1.58 -1.25
C GLY A 137 25.98 1.51 -1.81
#